data_6d7c3dfab1e1917f94b0ac8be13780cf
#
_entry.id   6d7c3dfab1e1917f94b0ac8be13780cf
#
_cell.length_a   1.000
_cell.length_b   1.000
_cell.length_c   1.000
_cell.angle_alpha   90.00
_cell.angle_beta   90.00
_cell.angle_gamma   90.00
#
_symmetry.space_group_name_H-M   'P 1'
#
loop_
_entity.id
_entity.type
_entity.pdbx_description
1 polymer ?
#
loop_
_entity_poly.entity_id
_entity_poly.type
_entity_poly.pdbx_seq_one_letter_code
_entity_poly.pdbx_strand_id
1 'polypeptide(L)'
;MHFEILIEDRSGGLLLESLLPKILGANGDLHTWRTHAYRGIGRVPRDLRGKTDPWKRVLLNQLPRVLAGYGKSLQGPDAAVIVIVDVDDRDCIGFKQELVQILQNCHPQPKALFRLAIEEAEAWLLGDRTAVTRAYPRAKVNVLNSYKPDSICGTWELLADAVFPGGSAKLKSEGYPRAGEEKCRWATLIGPHVDVDHNLSPSFQAFRSGILNLAMAAE
;
A
#
# COMPACT_ATOMS: atom_id res chain seq x y z
N MET A 1 13.04 -15.84 2.35
CA MET A 1 12.68 -14.80 3.35
C MET A 1 11.19 -14.74 3.58
N HIS A 2 10.72 -14.44 4.80
CA HIS A 2 9.30 -14.25 5.14
C HIS A 2 8.96 -12.76 5.31
N PHE A 3 7.82 -12.30 4.76
CA PHE A 3 7.36 -10.93 4.87
C PHE A 3 5.99 -10.86 5.54
N GLU A 4 5.88 -10.12 6.64
CA GLU A 4 4.61 -9.68 7.21
C GLU A 4 4.29 -8.27 6.70
N ILE A 5 3.25 -8.14 5.87
CA ILE A 5 2.95 -6.91 5.15
C ILE A 5 1.70 -6.27 5.74
N LEU A 6 1.85 -5.10 6.31
CA LEU A 6 0.77 -4.31 6.90
C LEU A 6 0.38 -3.21 5.92
N ILE A 7 -0.87 -3.15 5.52
CA ILE A 7 -1.37 -2.16 4.57
C ILE A 7 -2.65 -1.52 5.09
N GLU A 8 -2.86 -0.26 4.75
CA GLU A 8 -3.89 0.60 5.32
C GLU A 8 -5.30 0.08 5.10
N ASP A 9 -5.60 -0.42 3.88
CA ASP A 9 -6.96 -0.77 3.51
C ASP A 9 -7.06 -2.08 2.72
N ARG A 10 -8.30 -2.47 2.44
CA ARG A 10 -8.61 -3.69 1.70
C ARG A 10 -8.22 -3.60 0.22
N SER A 11 -8.39 -2.43 -0.41
CA SER A 11 -8.07 -2.26 -1.84
C SER A 11 -6.59 -2.43 -2.09
N GLY A 12 -5.74 -1.84 -1.25
CA GLY A 12 -4.31 -2.05 -1.27
C GLY A 12 -3.91 -3.51 -1.03
N GLY A 13 -4.60 -4.22 -0.11
CA GLY A 13 -4.39 -5.64 0.10
C GLY A 13 -4.66 -6.48 -1.15
N LEU A 14 -5.78 -6.25 -1.83
CA LEU A 14 -6.14 -6.90 -3.08
C LEU A 14 -5.14 -6.58 -4.22
N LEU A 15 -4.65 -5.35 -4.27
CA LEU A 15 -3.62 -4.96 -5.23
C LEU A 15 -2.33 -5.77 -5.01
N LEU A 16 -1.88 -5.89 -3.76
CA LEU A 16 -0.70 -6.67 -3.41
C LEU A 16 -0.82 -8.15 -3.75
N GLU A 17 -2.01 -8.75 -3.68
CA GLU A 17 -2.24 -10.13 -4.14
C GLU A 17 -1.84 -10.34 -5.61
N SER A 18 -2.00 -9.30 -6.46
CA SER A 18 -1.60 -9.33 -7.86
C SER A 18 -0.13 -8.97 -8.07
N LEU A 19 0.43 -8.06 -7.26
CA LEU A 19 1.77 -7.51 -7.48
C LEU A 19 2.88 -8.37 -6.86
N LEU A 20 2.69 -8.89 -5.65
CA LEU A 20 3.73 -9.65 -4.94
C LEU A 20 4.20 -10.90 -5.70
N PRO A 21 3.32 -11.71 -6.31
CA PRO A 21 3.79 -12.86 -7.11
C PRO A 21 4.63 -12.46 -8.32
N LYS A 22 4.41 -11.27 -8.88
CA LYS A 22 5.20 -10.74 -10.00
C LYS A 22 6.57 -10.21 -9.56
N ILE A 23 6.68 -9.77 -8.29
CA ILE A 23 7.92 -9.21 -7.73
C ILE A 23 8.79 -10.30 -7.10
N LEU A 24 8.19 -11.25 -6.39
CA LEU A 24 8.88 -12.21 -5.52
C LEU A 24 8.80 -13.67 -6.01
N GLY A 25 8.06 -13.95 -7.11
CA GLY A 25 7.68 -15.31 -7.48
C GLY A 25 6.46 -15.80 -6.71
N ALA A 26 6.09 -17.09 -6.86
CA ALA A 26 4.94 -17.64 -6.16
C ALA A 26 5.16 -17.68 -4.63
N ASN A 27 4.09 -17.40 -3.86
CA ASN A 27 4.16 -17.43 -2.40
C ASN A 27 4.40 -18.88 -1.93
N GLY A 28 5.49 -19.08 -1.21
CA GLY A 28 5.89 -20.42 -0.76
C GLY A 28 7.08 -21.02 -1.52
N ASP A 29 7.49 -20.44 -2.64
CA ASP A 29 8.70 -20.87 -3.35
C ASP A 29 9.96 -20.39 -2.63
N LEU A 30 10.65 -19.35 -3.16
CA LEU A 30 11.83 -18.76 -2.53
C LEU A 30 11.48 -17.86 -1.34
N HIS A 31 10.29 -17.24 -1.39
CA HIS A 31 9.82 -16.30 -0.39
C HIS A 31 8.40 -16.62 0.05
N THR A 32 8.07 -16.23 1.28
CA THR A 32 6.71 -16.33 1.80
C THR A 32 6.24 -14.97 2.28
N TRP A 33 4.94 -14.69 2.20
CA TRP A 33 4.37 -13.47 2.75
C TRP A 33 2.96 -13.66 3.26
N ARG A 34 2.58 -12.77 4.18
CA ARG A 34 1.22 -12.64 4.67
C ARG A 34 0.85 -11.16 4.66
N THR A 35 -0.29 -10.83 4.06
CA THR A 35 -0.80 -9.46 3.97
C THR A 35 -1.91 -9.24 5.01
N HIS A 36 -1.81 -8.15 5.76
CA HIS A 36 -2.76 -7.71 6.76
C HIS A 36 -3.34 -6.36 6.35
N ALA A 37 -4.55 -6.37 5.79
CA ALA A 37 -5.28 -5.14 5.46
C ALA A 37 -6.02 -4.62 6.70
N TYR A 38 -5.87 -3.33 6.96
CA TYR A 38 -6.50 -2.61 8.06
C TYR A 38 -7.79 -1.91 7.59
N ARG A 39 -8.37 -1.05 8.44
CA ARG A 39 -9.57 -0.27 8.15
C ARG A 39 -9.27 1.22 8.27
N GLY A 40 -8.28 1.68 7.49
CA GLY A 40 -7.79 3.04 7.45
C GLY A 40 -6.53 3.27 8.28
N ILE A 41 -5.87 4.41 8.02
CA ILE A 41 -4.57 4.77 8.57
C ILE A 41 -4.62 5.10 10.07
N GLY A 42 -5.59 5.90 10.49
CA GLY A 42 -5.69 6.41 11.86
C GLY A 42 -4.61 7.42 12.23
N ARG A 43 -4.18 7.40 13.50
CA ARG A 43 -3.15 8.30 14.03
C ARG A 43 -2.18 7.53 14.89
N VAL A 44 -0.92 7.95 14.90
CA VAL A 44 0.08 7.46 15.86
C VAL A 44 -0.38 7.84 17.27
N PRO A 45 -0.50 6.88 18.20
CA PRO A 45 -0.87 7.18 19.58
C PRO A 45 0.19 8.07 20.23
N ARG A 46 -0.23 9.09 20.97
CA ARG A 46 0.67 9.94 21.75
C ARG A 46 1.36 9.17 22.89
N ASP A 47 0.66 8.19 23.43
CA ASP A 47 1.18 7.25 24.42
C ASP A 47 1.27 5.85 23.79
N LEU A 48 2.49 5.33 23.66
CA LEU A 48 2.76 4.00 23.12
C LEU A 48 2.17 2.87 23.97
N ARG A 49 1.76 3.17 25.22
CA ARG A 49 1.09 2.26 26.16
C ARG A 49 -0.43 2.41 26.15
N GLY A 50 -0.97 3.34 25.36
CA GLY A 50 -2.39 3.62 25.27
C GLY A 50 -3.19 2.37 24.90
N LYS A 51 -4.38 2.20 25.54
CA LYS A 51 -5.33 1.16 25.19
C LYS A 51 -5.86 1.43 23.79
N THR A 52 -5.38 0.67 22.80
CA THR A 52 -5.95 0.68 21.46
C THR A 52 -7.07 -0.35 21.41
N ASP A 53 -8.19 0.03 20.80
CA ASP A 53 -9.29 -0.91 20.55
C ASP A 53 -8.88 -1.87 19.40
N PRO A 54 -8.60 -3.16 19.67
CA PRO A 54 -8.17 -4.11 18.63
C PRO A 54 -9.22 -4.32 17.54
N TRP A 55 -10.51 -4.08 17.85
CA TRP A 55 -11.62 -4.29 16.94
C TRP A 55 -11.71 -3.21 15.85
N LYS A 56 -11.18 -2.02 16.11
CA LYS A 56 -11.16 -0.93 15.12
C LYS A 56 -10.20 -1.20 13.95
N ARG A 57 -9.21 -2.06 14.14
CA ARG A 57 -8.22 -2.46 13.11
C ARG A 57 -7.64 -1.29 12.32
N VAL A 58 -7.33 -0.19 12.98
CA VAL A 58 -6.75 1.02 12.39
C VAL A 58 -5.24 0.92 12.49
N LEU A 59 -4.53 1.09 11.36
CA LEU A 59 -3.12 0.71 11.23
C LEU A 59 -2.21 1.42 12.23
N LEU A 60 -2.13 2.75 12.18
CA LEU A 60 -1.19 3.50 13.02
C LEU A 60 -1.47 3.38 14.52
N ASN A 61 -2.75 3.22 14.88
CA ASN A 61 -3.13 3.03 16.29
C ASN A 61 -2.56 1.72 16.86
N GLN A 62 -2.40 0.70 16.03
CA GLN A 62 -1.92 -0.62 16.43
C GLN A 62 -0.44 -0.83 16.16
N LEU A 63 0.17 0.00 15.30
CA LEU A 63 1.51 -0.19 14.78
C LEU A 63 2.58 -0.39 15.88
N PRO A 64 2.63 0.41 16.96
CA PRO A 64 3.62 0.22 18.01
C PRO A 64 3.54 -1.16 18.65
N ARG A 65 2.31 -1.63 18.94
CA ARG A 65 2.08 -2.94 19.55
C ARG A 65 2.41 -4.08 18.60
N VAL A 66 2.04 -3.93 17.34
CA VAL A 66 2.27 -4.94 16.29
C VAL A 66 3.75 -5.09 16.01
N LEU A 67 4.50 -3.97 15.85
CA LEU A 67 5.95 -4.01 15.66
C LEU A 67 6.68 -4.60 16.88
N ALA A 68 6.28 -4.25 18.09
CA ALA A 68 6.83 -4.85 19.30
C ALA A 68 6.56 -6.37 19.39
N GLY A 69 5.40 -6.82 18.91
CA GLY A 69 5.06 -8.23 18.78
C GLY A 69 5.96 -8.95 17.78
N TYR A 70 6.12 -8.38 16.59
CA TYR A 70 7.00 -8.94 15.55
C TYR A 70 8.48 -8.92 15.95
N GLY A 71 8.94 -7.91 16.69
CA GLY A 71 10.29 -7.93 17.25
C GLY A 71 10.56 -9.14 18.13
N LYS A 72 9.55 -9.66 18.81
CA LYS A 72 9.67 -10.87 19.64
C LYS A 72 9.52 -12.17 18.85
N SER A 73 8.65 -12.18 17.82
CA SER A 73 8.30 -13.40 17.08
C SER A 73 9.13 -13.63 15.82
N LEU A 74 9.62 -12.57 15.17
CA LEU A 74 10.40 -12.63 13.93
C LEU A 74 11.87 -12.34 14.24
N GLN A 75 12.50 -13.21 15.02
CA GLN A 75 13.93 -13.09 15.32
C GLN A 75 14.75 -13.79 14.23
N GLY A 76 15.71 -13.07 13.65
CA GLY A 76 16.59 -13.60 12.61
C GLY A 76 16.58 -12.77 11.31
N PRO A 77 17.54 -13.10 10.41
CA PRO A 77 17.71 -12.33 9.17
C PRO A 77 16.62 -12.59 8.13
N ASP A 78 15.91 -13.72 8.24
CA ASP A 78 15.06 -14.25 7.17
C ASP A 78 13.59 -13.80 7.26
N ALA A 79 13.29 -12.81 8.10
CA ALA A 79 11.97 -12.23 8.20
C ALA A 79 12.01 -10.71 8.29
N ALA A 80 11.00 -10.04 7.70
CA ALA A 80 10.84 -8.60 7.80
C ALA A 80 9.37 -8.19 7.85
N VAL A 81 9.12 -7.04 8.45
CA VAL A 81 7.82 -6.37 8.44
C VAL A 81 7.84 -5.26 7.41
N ILE A 82 6.88 -5.24 6.52
CA ILE A 82 6.69 -4.15 5.55
C ILE A 82 5.43 -3.39 5.95
N VAL A 83 5.54 -2.09 6.11
CA VAL A 83 4.40 -1.22 6.44
C VAL A 83 4.18 -0.29 5.26
N ILE A 84 3.00 -0.40 4.64
CA ILE A 84 2.59 0.43 3.52
C ILE A 84 1.45 1.32 4.00
N VAL A 85 1.61 2.62 3.86
CA VAL A 85 0.64 3.63 4.28
C VAL A 85 0.45 4.66 3.18
N ASP A 86 -0.77 5.13 3.06
CA ASP A 86 -1.12 6.25 2.22
C ASP A 86 -0.68 7.56 2.90
N VAL A 87 -0.13 8.49 2.13
CA VAL A 87 0.39 9.75 2.68
C VAL A 87 -0.71 10.80 2.79
N ASP A 88 -1.72 10.70 1.93
CA ASP A 88 -2.72 11.75 1.74
C ASP A 88 -2.05 13.11 1.44
N ASP A 89 -2.37 14.14 2.24
CA ASP A 89 -1.83 15.50 2.17
C ASP A 89 -0.67 15.77 3.16
N ARG A 90 -0.13 14.72 3.81
CA ARG A 90 0.89 14.86 4.86
C ARG A 90 2.28 15.14 4.29
N ASP A 91 3.12 15.76 5.11
CA ASP A 91 4.55 15.81 4.84
C ASP A 91 5.18 14.42 4.89
N CYS A 92 5.60 13.91 3.74
CA CYS A 92 6.20 12.58 3.59
C CYS A 92 7.43 12.36 4.48
N ILE A 93 8.26 13.39 4.66
CA ILE A 93 9.52 13.29 5.40
C ILE A 93 9.22 13.18 6.90
N GLY A 94 8.43 14.12 7.42
CA GLY A 94 8.03 14.12 8.82
C GLY A 94 7.24 12.87 9.19
N PHE A 95 6.30 12.44 8.35
CA PHE A 95 5.52 11.23 8.58
C PHE A 95 6.40 9.97 8.61
N LYS A 96 7.35 9.85 7.68
CA LYS A 96 8.31 8.73 7.69
C LYS A 96 9.17 8.74 8.96
N GLN A 97 9.58 9.90 9.44
CA GLN A 97 10.34 10.02 10.69
C GLN A 97 9.52 9.55 11.89
N GLU A 98 8.23 9.86 11.97
CA GLU A 98 7.33 9.34 13.01
C GLU A 98 7.27 7.81 13.00
N LEU A 99 7.14 7.19 11.82
CA LEU A 99 7.13 5.73 11.69
C LEU A 99 8.45 5.10 12.13
N VAL A 100 9.58 5.70 11.75
CA VAL A 100 10.91 5.24 12.17
C VAL A 100 11.08 5.35 13.69
N GLN A 101 10.57 6.42 14.30
CA GLN A 101 10.63 6.61 15.75
C GLN A 101 9.83 5.53 16.51
N ILE A 102 8.66 5.12 15.97
CA ILE A 102 7.91 3.98 16.53
C ILE A 102 8.77 2.71 16.53
N LEU A 103 9.44 2.43 15.41
CA LEU A 103 10.31 1.26 15.27
C LEU A 103 11.48 1.29 16.25
N GLN A 104 12.14 2.45 16.40
CA GLN A 104 13.28 2.62 17.31
C GLN A 104 12.90 2.39 18.78
N ASN A 105 11.64 2.60 19.14
CA ASN A 105 11.13 2.33 20.49
C ASN A 105 10.74 0.85 20.72
N CYS A 106 10.87 -0.01 19.73
CA CYS A 106 10.61 -1.45 19.88
C CYS A 106 11.86 -2.18 20.37
N HIS A 107 11.69 -3.02 21.40
CA HIS A 107 12.75 -3.83 21.97
C HIS A 107 12.23 -5.26 22.25
N PRO A 108 12.71 -6.30 21.54
CA PRO A 108 13.62 -6.23 20.40
C PRO A 108 12.99 -5.57 19.17
N GLN A 109 13.84 -4.95 18.36
CA GLN A 109 13.40 -4.26 17.15
C GLN A 109 13.30 -5.26 15.98
N PRO A 110 12.14 -5.35 15.27
CA PRO A 110 12.05 -6.17 14.07
C PRO A 110 12.80 -5.53 12.89
N LYS A 111 13.25 -6.33 11.94
CA LYS A 111 13.64 -5.82 10.61
C LYS A 111 12.39 -5.25 9.95
N ALA A 112 12.36 -3.97 9.64
CA ALA A 112 11.16 -3.33 9.09
C ALA A 112 11.46 -2.37 7.95
N LEU A 113 10.51 -2.27 7.02
CA LEU A 113 10.55 -1.40 5.86
C LEU A 113 9.27 -0.59 5.80
N PHE A 114 9.37 0.75 5.88
CA PHE A 114 8.25 1.65 5.67
C PHE A 114 8.20 2.11 4.22
N ARG A 115 7.03 2.02 3.63
CA ARG A 115 6.75 2.52 2.29
C ARG A 115 5.53 3.42 2.29
N LEU A 116 5.68 4.52 1.63
CA LEU A 116 4.63 5.52 1.49
C LEU A 116 4.09 5.42 0.07
N ALA A 117 2.80 5.12 -0.08
CA ALA A 117 2.11 5.35 -1.32
C ALA A 117 1.85 6.86 -1.40
N ILE A 118 2.26 7.49 -2.51
CA ILE A 118 2.07 8.93 -2.65
C ILE A 118 0.60 9.17 -2.92
N GLU A 119 -0.02 9.79 -1.96
CA GLU A 119 -1.42 9.91 -1.67
C GLU A 119 -2.06 8.53 -1.35
N GLU A 120 -2.32 7.66 -2.34
CA GLU A 120 -3.02 6.39 -2.15
C GLU A 120 -2.48 5.29 -3.07
N ALA A 121 -2.84 4.03 -2.80
CA ALA A 121 -2.43 2.88 -3.60
C ALA A 121 -2.91 2.95 -5.06
N GLU A 122 -3.94 3.73 -5.38
CA GLU A 122 -4.42 3.98 -6.74
C GLU A 122 -3.36 4.68 -7.62
N ALA A 123 -2.42 5.43 -7.03
CA ALA A 123 -1.27 5.97 -7.75
C ALA A 123 -0.44 4.88 -8.44
N TRP A 124 -0.34 3.72 -7.81
CA TRP A 124 0.38 2.57 -8.38
C TRP A 124 -0.33 1.97 -9.59
N LEU A 125 -1.68 1.98 -9.60
CA LEU A 125 -2.46 1.58 -10.77
C LEU A 125 -2.32 2.58 -11.91
N LEU A 126 -2.37 3.88 -11.61
CA LEU A 126 -2.19 4.97 -12.58
C LEU A 126 -0.76 5.04 -13.14
N GLY A 127 0.20 4.48 -12.44
CA GLY A 127 1.58 4.35 -12.91
C GLY A 127 1.72 3.44 -14.14
N ASP A 128 0.71 2.62 -14.45
CA ASP A 128 0.64 1.80 -15.65
C ASP A 128 -0.69 2.01 -16.40
N ARG A 129 -0.68 3.01 -17.29
CA ARG A 129 -1.87 3.36 -18.12
C ARG A 129 -2.30 2.22 -19.03
N THR A 130 -1.35 1.38 -19.47
CA THR A 130 -1.64 0.23 -20.31
C THR A 130 -2.43 -0.82 -19.53
N ALA A 131 -2.07 -1.06 -18.27
CA ALA A 131 -2.84 -1.93 -17.38
C ALA A 131 -4.27 -1.41 -17.19
N VAL A 132 -4.44 -0.09 -16.96
CA VAL A 132 -5.76 0.53 -16.83
C VAL A 132 -6.59 0.33 -18.09
N THR A 133 -6.04 0.60 -19.27
CA THR A 133 -6.78 0.49 -20.54
C THR A 133 -7.07 -0.96 -20.93
N ARG A 134 -6.23 -1.91 -20.55
CA ARG A 134 -6.51 -3.35 -20.70
C ARG A 134 -7.70 -3.79 -19.85
N ALA A 135 -7.75 -3.39 -18.60
CA ALA A 135 -8.86 -3.69 -17.70
C ALA A 135 -10.14 -2.93 -18.07
N TYR A 136 -10.00 -1.71 -18.55
CA TYR A 136 -11.09 -0.82 -18.92
C TYR A 136 -10.92 -0.28 -20.36
N PRO A 137 -11.31 -1.04 -21.40
CA PRO A 137 -11.12 -0.63 -22.80
C PRO A 137 -11.82 0.69 -23.19
N ARG A 138 -12.78 1.15 -22.37
CA ARG A 138 -13.49 2.43 -22.56
C ARG A 138 -12.95 3.54 -21.65
N ALA A 139 -11.80 3.34 -21.03
CA ALA A 139 -11.17 4.37 -20.19
C ALA A 139 -10.91 5.65 -21.00
N LYS A 140 -11.13 6.80 -20.38
CA LYS A 140 -10.86 8.10 -21.00
C LYS A 140 -9.36 8.36 -21.02
N VAL A 141 -8.72 8.03 -22.13
CA VAL A 141 -7.26 8.11 -22.31
C VAL A 141 -6.72 9.53 -22.08
N ASN A 142 -7.48 10.58 -22.44
CA ASN A 142 -7.11 11.95 -22.17
C ASN A 142 -6.98 12.25 -20.66
N VAL A 143 -7.85 11.67 -19.82
CA VAL A 143 -7.76 11.78 -18.36
C VAL A 143 -6.51 11.07 -17.85
N LEU A 144 -6.28 9.83 -18.29
CA LEU A 144 -5.06 9.09 -17.91
C LEU A 144 -3.77 9.82 -18.35
N ASN A 145 -3.79 10.45 -19.52
CA ASN A 145 -2.62 11.18 -20.05
C ASN A 145 -2.34 12.49 -19.31
N SER A 146 -3.33 13.08 -18.65
CA SER A 146 -3.12 14.28 -17.82
C SER A 146 -2.41 13.97 -16.48
N TYR A 147 -2.39 12.71 -16.07
CA TYR A 147 -1.74 12.31 -14.82
C TYR A 147 -0.22 12.25 -14.96
N LYS A 148 0.46 12.92 -14.05
CA LYS A 148 1.89 12.75 -13.82
C LYS A 148 2.06 11.89 -12.57
N PRO A 149 2.72 10.73 -12.65
CA PRO A 149 2.86 9.82 -11.51
C PRO A 149 3.36 10.49 -10.24
N ASP A 150 2.69 10.20 -9.13
CA ASP A 150 2.99 10.67 -7.78
C ASP A 150 3.05 12.21 -7.62
N SER A 151 2.34 12.97 -8.45
CA SER A 151 2.43 14.45 -8.47
C SER A 151 1.20 15.16 -7.94
N ILE A 152 0.10 14.46 -7.71
CA ILE A 152 -1.18 15.07 -7.30
C ILE A 152 -1.82 14.29 -6.16
N CYS A 153 -2.63 14.99 -5.36
CA CYS A 153 -3.68 14.40 -4.54
C CYS A 153 -4.95 14.20 -5.37
N GLY A 154 -5.78 13.21 -5.04
CA GLY A 154 -6.98 12.85 -5.79
C GLY A 154 -6.75 11.75 -6.83
N THR A 155 -5.87 10.79 -6.53
CA THR A 155 -5.53 9.70 -7.44
C THR A 155 -6.70 8.77 -7.70
N TRP A 156 -7.50 8.43 -6.68
CA TRP A 156 -8.69 7.63 -6.89
C TRP A 156 -9.78 8.40 -7.65
N GLU A 157 -9.90 9.71 -7.44
CA GLU A 157 -10.81 10.56 -8.21
C GLU A 157 -10.43 10.59 -9.69
N LEU A 158 -9.15 10.74 -9.98
CA LEU A 158 -8.67 10.73 -11.37
C LEU A 158 -8.91 9.36 -12.02
N LEU A 159 -8.65 8.27 -11.29
CA LEU A 159 -8.96 6.93 -11.78
C LEU A 159 -10.48 6.76 -12.01
N ALA A 160 -11.31 7.23 -11.07
CA ALA A 160 -12.77 7.24 -11.25
C ALA A 160 -13.19 8.04 -12.47
N ASP A 161 -12.62 9.24 -12.69
CA ASP A 161 -12.92 10.06 -13.84
C ASP A 161 -12.54 9.39 -15.17
N ALA A 162 -11.50 8.56 -15.14
CA ALA A 162 -11.07 7.80 -16.31
C ALA A 162 -11.96 6.58 -16.60
N VAL A 163 -12.39 5.83 -15.56
CA VAL A 163 -12.98 4.49 -15.77
C VAL A 163 -14.42 4.32 -15.24
N PHE A 164 -14.88 5.17 -14.30
CA PHE A 164 -16.20 5.02 -13.70
C PHE A 164 -17.27 5.79 -14.48
N PRO A 165 -18.45 5.19 -14.77
CA PRO A 165 -19.55 5.88 -15.43
C PRO A 165 -20.08 7.06 -14.59
N GLY A 166 -19.87 8.27 -15.05
CA GLY A 166 -20.21 9.51 -14.35
C GLY A 166 -19.07 10.10 -13.52
N GLY A 167 -17.90 9.43 -13.51
CA GLY A 167 -16.67 9.94 -12.88
C GLY A 167 -16.70 10.01 -11.36
N SER A 168 -15.71 10.68 -10.80
CA SER A 168 -15.51 10.83 -9.35
C SER A 168 -16.66 11.56 -8.67
N ALA A 169 -17.25 12.58 -9.34
CA ALA A 169 -18.38 13.34 -8.79
C ALA A 169 -19.59 12.44 -8.51
N LYS A 170 -19.93 11.54 -9.44
CA LYS A 170 -21.00 10.59 -9.24
C LYS A 170 -20.64 9.59 -8.14
N LEU A 171 -19.45 9.03 -8.16
CA LEU A 171 -19.02 8.06 -7.15
C LEU A 171 -19.03 8.67 -5.74
N LYS A 172 -18.61 9.92 -5.58
CA LYS A 172 -18.72 10.67 -4.31
C LYS A 172 -20.17 10.83 -3.85
N SER A 173 -21.08 11.07 -4.77
CA SER A 173 -22.51 11.22 -4.43
C SER A 173 -23.15 9.90 -3.96
N GLU A 174 -22.59 8.76 -4.35
CA GLU A 174 -23.03 7.42 -3.91
C GLU A 174 -22.44 7.03 -2.52
N GLY A 175 -21.52 7.83 -2.00
CA GLY A 175 -20.94 7.70 -0.65
C GLY A 175 -19.68 6.84 -0.56
N TYR A 176 -18.96 6.99 0.56
CA TYR A 176 -17.67 6.33 0.79
C TYR A 176 -17.70 4.80 0.74
N PRO A 177 -18.73 4.09 1.23
CA PRO A 177 -18.77 2.63 1.10
C PRO A 177 -18.70 2.19 -0.36
N ARG A 178 -19.39 2.90 -1.25
CA ARG A 178 -19.39 2.61 -2.68
C ARG A 178 -18.04 2.92 -3.33
N ALA A 179 -17.39 4.01 -2.94
CA ALA A 179 -16.05 4.33 -3.40
C ALA A 179 -15.05 3.24 -2.98
N GLY A 180 -15.12 2.74 -1.75
CA GLY A 180 -14.28 1.63 -1.28
C GLY A 180 -14.50 0.33 -2.05
N GLU A 181 -15.75 0.01 -2.44
CA GLU A 181 -16.05 -1.14 -3.30
C GLU A 181 -15.41 -0.99 -4.68
N GLU A 182 -15.50 0.21 -5.30
CA GLU A 182 -14.88 0.46 -6.59
C GLU A 182 -13.35 0.42 -6.52
N LYS A 183 -12.72 0.98 -5.48
CA LYS A 183 -11.28 0.85 -5.25
C LYS A 183 -10.85 -0.62 -5.20
N CYS A 184 -11.58 -1.47 -4.47
CA CYS A 184 -11.34 -2.91 -4.46
C CYS A 184 -11.51 -3.54 -5.84
N ARG A 185 -12.51 -3.12 -6.60
CA ARG A 185 -12.74 -3.59 -7.97
C ARG A 185 -11.61 -3.19 -8.91
N TRP A 186 -11.13 -1.95 -8.83
CA TRP A 186 -9.98 -1.50 -9.62
C TRP A 186 -8.72 -2.29 -9.29
N ALA A 187 -8.42 -2.50 -8.02
CA ALA A 187 -7.29 -3.31 -7.59
C ALA A 187 -7.34 -4.72 -8.18
N THR A 188 -8.52 -5.36 -8.15
CA THR A 188 -8.73 -6.72 -8.66
C THR A 188 -8.66 -6.79 -10.19
N LEU A 189 -9.19 -5.79 -10.91
CA LEU A 189 -9.26 -5.85 -12.37
C LEU A 189 -8.00 -5.30 -13.04
N ILE A 190 -7.38 -4.26 -12.50
CA ILE A 190 -6.19 -3.62 -13.10
C ILE A 190 -4.91 -4.32 -12.63
N GLY A 191 -4.82 -4.69 -11.35
CA GLY A 191 -3.62 -5.29 -10.73
C GLY A 191 -3.02 -6.46 -11.53
N PRO A 192 -3.81 -7.41 -12.06
CA PRO A 192 -3.28 -8.49 -12.89
C PRO A 192 -2.56 -8.04 -14.17
N HIS A 193 -2.87 -6.85 -14.68
CA HIS A 193 -2.28 -6.30 -15.89
C HIS A 193 -1.08 -5.38 -15.66
N VAL A 194 -0.83 -4.99 -14.41
CA VAL A 194 0.29 -4.08 -14.06
C VAL A 194 1.62 -4.74 -14.40
N ASP A 195 2.44 -4.02 -15.15
CA ASP A 195 3.84 -4.34 -15.40
C ASP A 195 4.68 -3.77 -14.25
N VAL A 196 5.18 -4.65 -13.38
CA VAL A 196 5.94 -4.24 -12.18
C VAL A 196 7.32 -3.67 -12.50
N ASP A 197 7.87 -4.01 -13.67
CA ASP A 197 9.19 -3.54 -14.09
C ASP A 197 9.14 -2.15 -14.72
N HIS A 198 8.04 -1.82 -15.42
CA HIS A 198 7.89 -0.60 -16.20
C HIS A 198 6.83 0.36 -15.62
N ASN A 199 6.32 0.10 -14.43
CA ASN A 199 5.40 1.01 -13.76
C ASN A 199 6.09 2.35 -13.46
N LEU A 200 5.47 3.45 -13.86
CA LEU A 200 6.05 4.80 -13.80
C LEU A 200 5.87 5.50 -12.46
N SER A 201 5.15 4.91 -11.48
CA SER A 201 5.01 5.49 -10.14
C SER A 201 6.32 5.36 -9.36
N PRO A 202 6.98 6.46 -8.98
CA PRO A 202 8.20 6.43 -8.17
C PRO A 202 7.99 5.75 -6.81
N SER A 203 6.85 5.95 -6.16
CA SER A 203 6.54 5.34 -4.87
C SER A 203 6.37 3.82 -5.00
N PHE A 204 5.78 3.34 -6.10
CA PHE A 204 5.72 1.91 -6.41
C PHE A 204 7.12 1.33 -6.64
N GLN A 205 7.96 1.99 -7.44
CA GLN A 205 9.33 1.51 -7.70
C GLN A 205 10.18 1.51 -6.42
N ALA A 206 9.97 2.49 -5.52
CA ALA A 206 10.60 2.48 -4.21
C ALA A 206 10.12 1.29 -3.35
N PHE A 207 8.83 0.94 -3.40
CA PHE A 207 8.32 -0.26 -2.73
C PHE A 207 8.95 -1.53 -3.33
N ARG A 208 8.88 -1.69 -4.65
CA ARG A 208 9.43 -2.84 -5.37
C ARG A 208 10.92 -3.05 -5.08
N SER A 209 11.72 -2.01 -5.25
CA SER A 209 13.17 -2.08 -4.98
C SER A 209 13.47 -2.41 -3.51
N GLY A 210 12.70 -1.84 -2.60
CA GLY A 210 12.89 -2.10 -1.18
C GLY A 210 12.62 -3.53 -0.77
N ILE A 211 11.57 -4.16 -1.30
CA ILE A 211 11.24 -5.54 -0.98
C ILE A 211 12.25 -6.52 -1.63
N LEU A 212 12.69 -6.22 -2.86
CA LEU A 212 13.72 -7.01 -3.53
C LEU A 212 15.07 -6.93 -2.80
N ASN A 213 15.48 -5.74 -2.36
CA ASN A 213 16.72 -5.58 -1.59
C ASN A 213 16.68 -6.37 -0.26
N LEU A 214 15.53 -6.43 0.39
CA LEU A 214 15.37 -7.26 1.59
C LEU A 214 15.45 -8.76 1.26
N ALA A 215 14.84 -9.18 0.15
CA ALA A 215 14.86 -10.56 -0.31
C ALA A 215 16.28 -11.05 -0.62
N MET A 216 17.05 -10.23 -1.36
CA MET A 216 18.44 -10.53 -1.74
C MET A 216 19.42 -10.50 -0.56
N ALA A 217 19.17 -9.69 0.47
CA ALA A 217 20.03 -9.60 1.64
C ALA A 217 19.90 -10.80 2.60
N ALA A 218 18.98 -11.73 2.30
CA ALA A 218 18.78 -12.97 3.06
C ALA A 218 19.38 -14.20 2.37
N GLU A 219 19.91 -14.04 1.15
CA GLU A 219 20.69 -15.05 0.43
C GLU A 219 22.18 -14.93 0.77
#